data_b9b15d734b48988055b908c98301a0d8
#
_entry.id   b9b15d734b48988055b908c98301a0d8
#
_cell.length_a   1.000
_cell.length_b   1.000
_cell.length_c   1.000
_cell.angle_alpha   90.00
_cell.angle_beta   90.00
_cell.angle_gamma   90.00
#
_symmetry.space_group_name_H-M   'P 1'
#
loop_
_entity.id
_entity.type
_entity.pdbx_description
1 polymer ?
#
loop_
_entity_poly.entity_id
_entity_poly.type
_entity_poly.pdbx_seq_one_letter_code
_entity_poly.pdbx_strand_id
1 'polypeptide(L)'
;MSTIAIPHRSPPPVGPILGRIALPDSVVRGSARLAEEFYAAAEESEFCGDAVETYAIPLWARTGGAVWLPDLASLGYRKAESGFRGREEVLVATAGVDAHTDDEGLVLMIVLHNEGLTFRQGKVRHVPQAGDWFLFDDRKAHGVKEAPGRSVFVGWNIPIVPI
;
A
#
# COMPACT_ATOMS: atom_id res chain seq x y z
N MET A 1 25.19 36.87 10.74
CA MET A 1 24.10 35.87 10.87
C MET A 1 24.35 34.80 9.83
N SER A 2 24.80 33.61 10.25
CA SER A 2 25.03 32.49 9.33
C SER A 2 23.71 31.81 9.05
N THR A 3 23.26 31.89 7.81
CA THR A 3 22.10 31.11 7.34
C THR A 3 22.55 29.66 7.23
N ILE A 4 22.07 28.82 8.13
CA ILE A 4 22.28 27.36 8.02
C ILE A 4 21.45 26.91 6.82
N ALA A 5 22.14 26.56 5.73
CA ALA A 5 21.49 25.93 4.59
C ALA A 5 20.97 24.57 5.05
N ILE A 6 19.64 24.43 5.08
CA ILE A 6 18.99 23.12 5.29
C ILE A 6 19.38 22.27 4.08
N PRO A 7 20.02 21.10 4.27
CA PRO A 7 20.37 20.26 3.14
C PRO A 7 19.07 19.85 2.43
N HIS A 8 18.95 20.24 1.17
CA HIS A 8 17.91 19.76 0.28
C HIS A 8 18.05 18.23 0.17
N ARG A 9 17.30 17.49 0.96
CA ARG A 9 17.17 16.05 0.75
C ARG A 9 16.45 15.86 -0.57
N SER A 10 17.08 15.13 -1.49
CA SER A 10 16.39 14.69 -2.70
C SER A 10 15.16 13.89 -2.30
N PRO A 11 14.00 14.06 -3.00
CA PRO A 11 12.83 13.27 -2.71
C PRO A 11 13.15 11.79 -2.85
N PRO A 12 12.51 10.92 -2.04
CA PRO A 12 12.73 9.48 -2.15
C PRO A 12 12.31 8.96 -3.52
N PRO A 13 12.96 7.91 -4.04
CA PRO A 13 12.59 7.34 -5.32
C PRO A 13 11.16 6.78 -5.29
N VAL A 14 10.46 6.92 -6.41
CA VAL A 14 9.11 6.40 -6.62
C VAL A 14 9.20 5.02 -7.28
N GLY A 15 8.56 4.03 -6.68
CA GLY A 15 8.47 2.66 -7.16
C GLY A 15 9.23 1.63 -6.32
N PRO A 16 10.54 1.77 -6.07
CA PRO A 16 11.30 0.81 -5.28
C PRO A 16 10.82 0.72 -3.82
N ILE A 17 11.02 -0.44 -3.19
CA ILE A 17 10.85 -0.59 -1.74
C ILE A 17 11.84 0.34 -1.04
N LEU A 18 11.32 1.16 -0.13
CA LEU A 18 12.10 2.17 0.61
C LEU A 18 12.50 1.70 2.00
N GLY A 19 11.78 0.75 2.57
CA GLY A 19 12.06 0.24 3.89
C GLY A 19 11.08 -0.83 4.33
N ARG A 20 11.30 -1.34 5.54
CA ARG A 20 10.43 -2.29 6.20
C ARG A 20 10.17 -1.85 7.63
N ILE A 21 8.92 -1.89 8.03
CA ILE A 21 8.46 -1.62 9.39
C ILE A 21 8.03 -2.92 10.07
N ALA A 22 8.24 -2.98 11.37
CA ALA A 22 7.68 -4.06 12.17
C ALA A 22 6.18 -3.82 12.35
N LEU A 23 5.36 -4.66 11.75
CA LEU A 23 3.91 -4.57 11.88
C LEU A 23 3.50 -4.99 13.30
N PRO A 24 2.58 -4.24 13.94
CA PRO A 24 1.98 -4.69 15.18
C PRO A 24 1.26 -6.04 15.03
N ASP A 25 1.24 -6.85 16.07
CA ASP A 25 0.60 -8.18 16.04
C ASP A 25 -0.88 -8.12 15.65
N SER A 26 -1.60 -7.09 16.06
CA SER A 26 -3.00 -6.87 15.67
C SER A 26 -3.15 -6.67 14.17
N VAL A 27 -2.21 -5.99 13.54
CA VAL A 27 -2.18 -5.75 12.09
C VAL A 27 -1.84 -7.03 11.34
N VAL A 28 -0.84 -7.78 11.81
CA VAL A 28 -0.48 -9.08 11.22
C VAL A 28 -1.66 -10.04 11.24
N ARG A 29 -2.29 -10.22 12.40
CA ARG A 29 -3.46 -11.11 12.54
C ARG A 29 -4.67 -10.60 11.77
N GLY A 30 -4.96 -9.31 11.83
CA GLY A 30 -6.10 -8.71 11.16
C GLY A 30 -6.00 -8.82 9.63
N SER A 31 -4.83 -8.54 9.08
CA SER A 31 -4.60 -8.64 7.62
C SER A 31 -4.64 -10.09 7.13
N ALA A 32 -4.08 -11.02 7.89
CA ALA A 32 -4.16 -12.44 7.55
C ALA A 32 -5.60 -12.96 7.56
N ARG A 33 -6.40 -12.55 8.56
CA ARG A 33 -7.83 -12.89 8.62
C ARG A 33 -8.59 -12.30 7.44
N LEU A 34 -8.36 -11.03 7.11
CA LEU A 34 -9.00 -10.39 5.97
C LEU A 34 -8.65 -11.11 4.67
N ALA A 35 -7.39 -11.54 4.50
CA ALA A 35 -6.96 -12.31 3.34
C ALA A 35 -7.70 -13.65 3.24
N GLU A 36 -7.84 -14.39 4.34
CA GLU A 36 -8.59 -15.66 4.37
C GLU A 36 -10.07 -15.47 4.03
N GLU A 37 -10.73 -14.52 4.67
CA GLU A 37 -12.16 -14.26 4.48
C GLU A 37 -12.44 -13.80 3.04
N PHE A 38 -11.57 -12.95 2.51
CA PHE A 38 -11.71 -12.46 1.13
C PHE A 38 -11.48 -13.56 0.10
N TYR A 39 -10.46 -14.40 0.30
CA TYR A 39 -10.18 -15.52 -0.58
C TYR A 39 -11.33 -16.54 -0.59
N ALA A 40 -11.86 -16.89 0.57
CA ALA A 40 -13.00 -17.79 0.69
C ALA A 40 -14.24 -17.24 -0.02
N ALA A 41 -14.55 -15.96 0.15
CA ALA A 41 -15.66 -15.31 -0.53
C ALA A 41 -15.48 -15.24 -2.05
N ALA A 42 -14.25 -15.01 -2.53
CA ALA A 42 -13.93 -15.00 -3.95
C ALA A 42 -14.05 -16.40 -4.59
N GLU A 43 -13.66 -17.45 -3.87
CA GLU A 43 -13.80 -18.84 -4.33
C GLU A 43 -15.27 -19.31 -4.42
N GLU A 44 -16.12 -18.83 -3.50
CA GLU A 44 -17.54 -19.13 -3.50
C GLU A 44 -18.33 -18.36 -4.57
N SER A 45 -17.78 -17.22 -5.03
CA SER A 45 -18.38 -16.45 -6.11
C SER A 45 -18.04 -17.11 -7.46
N GLU A 46 -19.03 -17.30 -8.33
CA GLU A 46 -18.80 -17.77 -9.71
C GLU A 46 -18.02 -16.75 -10.59
N PHE A 47 -17.53 -15.68 -9.99
CA PHE A 47 -16.72 -14.68 -10.63
C PHE A 47 -15.27 -15.17 -10.76
N CYS A 48 -14.95 -15.78 -11.88
CA CYS A 48 -13.58 -16.03 -12.33
C CYS A 48 -12.96 -14.71 -12.82
N GLY A 49 -12.60 -13.82 -11.92
CA GLY A 49 -11.97 -12.54 -12.26
C GLY A 49 -11.19 -11.98 -11.10
N ASP A 50 -10.36 -10.99 -11.38
CA ASP A 50 -9.62 -10.26 -10.36
C ASP A 50 -10.63 -9.66 -9.37
N ALA A 51 -10.62 -10.12 -8.15
CA ALA A 51 -11.44 -9.56 -7.08
C ALA A 51 -10.60 -8.56 -6.29
N VAL A 52 -11.04 -7.32 -6.29
CA VAL A 52 -10.42 -6.23 -5.55
C VAL A 52 -11.49 -5.54 -4.73
N GLU A 53 -11.23 -5.36 -3.45
CA GLU A 53 -12.07 -4.56 -2.56
C GLU A 53 -11.24 -3.58 -1.75
N THR A 54 -11.84 -2.46 -1.41
CA THR A 54 -11.26 -1.45 -0.53
C THR A 54 -12.12 -1.25 0.70
N TYR A 55 -11.47 -1.06 1.83
CA TYR A 55 -12.10 -0.88 3.13
C TYR A 55 -11.61 0.41 3.77
N ALA A 56 -12.50 1.07 4.51
CA ALA A 56 -12.05 2.08 5.46
C ALA A 56 -11.10 1.42 6.46
N ILE A 57 -10.15 2.19 7.01
CA ILE A 57 -9.13 1.64 7.90
C ILE A 57 -9.76 0.86 9.04
N PRO A 58 -9.57 -0.47 9.10
CA PRO A 58 -10.17 -1.31 10.11
C PRO A 58 -9.62 -1.03 11.51
N LEU A 59 -10.40 -1.37 12.52
CA LEU A 59 -9.99 -1.16 13.91
C LEU A 59 -8.66 -1.86 14.26
N TRP A 60 -8.43 -3.06 13.73
CA TRP A 60 -7.19 -3.78 13.96
C TRP A 60 -5.94 -3.10 13.35
N ALA A 61 -6.10 -2.24 12.35
CA ALA A 61 -5.03 -1.42 11.80
C ALA A 61 -4.84 -0.11 12.57
N ARG A 62 -5.83 0.33 13.31
CA ARG A 62 -5.78 1.49 14.20
C ARG A 62 -5.21 1.08 15.55
N THR A 63 -3.94 0.79 15.62
CA THR A 63 -3.31 0.43 16.88
C THR A 63 -3.14 1.66 17.75
N GLY A 64 -3.79 1.68 18.91
CA GLY A 64 -3.92 2.81 19.79
C GLY A 64 -2.62 3.59 20.05
N GLY A 65 -2.52 4.76 19.45
CA GLY A 65 -1.51 5.77 19.72
C GLY A 65 -0.07 5.47 19.27
N ALA A 66 0.27 4.23 18.93
CA ALA A 66 1.61 3.92 18.45
C ALA A 66 1.72 4.24 16.95
N VAL A 67 2.57 5.19 16.62
CA VAL A 67 2.88 5.52 15.22
C VAL A 67 3.87 4.46 14.72
N TRP A 68 3.34 3.42 14.07
CA TRP A 68 4.15 2.40 13.41
C TRP A 68 4.36 2.69 11.91
N LEU A 69 3.71 3.71 11.39
CA LEU A 69 3.84 4.17 10.00
C LEU A 69 5.21 4.85 9.77
N PRO A 70 5.71 4.84 8.53
CA PRO A 70 6.87 5.64 8.16
C PRO A 70 6.68 7.12 8.50
N ASP A 71 7.74 7.78 8.93
CA ASP A 71 7.72 9.22 9.18
C ASP A 71 7.66 10.00 7.86
N LEU A 72 6.45 10.31 7.42
CA LEU A 72 6.21 11.04 6.19
C LEU A 72 6.86 12.42 6.19
N ALA A 73 6.87 13.11 7.32
CA ALA A 73 7.44 14.45 7.41
C ALA A 73 8.95 14.43 7.12
N SER A 74 9.67 13.43 7.60
CA SER A 74 11.09 13.26 7.30
C SER A 74 11.37 12.97 5.83
N LEU A 75 10.36 12.49 5.10
CA LEU A 75 10.42 12.25 3.65
C LEU A 75 9.99 13.49 2.83
N GLY A 76 9.52 14.55 3.47
CA GLY A 76 9.01 15.75 2.82
C GLY A 76 7.55 15.68 2.42
N TYR A 77 6.78 14.79 3.03
CA TYR A 77 5.37 14.56 2.71
C TYR A 77 4.47 14.63 3.95
N ARG A 78 3.19 14.82 3.69
CA ARG A 78 2.10 14.65 4.65
C ARG A 78 0.97 13.86 4.01
N LYS A 79 0.10 13.29 4.81
CA LYS A 79 -1.14 12.68 4.28
C LYS A 79 -1.95 13.75 3.53
N ALA A 80 -2.53 13.37 2.40
CA ALA A 80 -3.49 14.21 1.73
C ALA A 80 -4.72 14.40 2.62
N GLU A 81 -5.36 15.57 2.53
CA GLU A 81 -6.60 15.81 3.25
C GLU A 81 -7.71 14.91 2.67
N SER A 82 -8.54 14.36 3.55
CA SER A 82 -9.66 13.51 3.15
C SER A 82 -10.67 14.31 2.34
N GLY A 83 -10.85 13.93 1.09
CA GLY A 83 -11.85 14.44 0.18
C GLY A 83 -12.35 13.30 -0.70
N PHE A 84 -12.99 13.62 -1.80
CA PHE A 84 -13.40 12.63 -2.79
C PHE A 84 -12.17 11.93 -3.42
N ARG A 85 -11.04 12.60 -3.42
CA ARG A 85 -9.72 12.06 -3.77
C ARG A 85 -8.84 12.08 -2.52
N GLY A 86 -8.01 11.08 -2.33
CA GLY A 86 -7.07 11.03 -1.23
C GLY A 86 -7.59 10.35 0.03
N ARG A 87 -8.50 9.42 -0.11
CA ARG A 87 -8.96 8.60 1.02
C ARG A 87 -7.92 7.52 1.34
N GLU A 88 -7.52 7.51 2.59
CA GLU A 88 -6.73 6.40 3.15
C GLU A 88 -7.61 5.15 3.26
N GLU A 89 -7.14 4.02 2.69
CA GLU A 89 -7.92 2.79 2.64
C GLU A 89 -7.05 1.54 2.69
N VAL A 90 -7.61 0.43 3.13
CA VAL A 90 -7.02 -0.90 3.01
C VAL A 90 -7.59 -1.57 1.77
N LEU A 91 -6.69 -1.98 0.88
CA LEU A 91 -6.99 -2.72 -0.33
C LEU A 91 -6.70 -4.20 -0.11
N VAL A 92 -7.60 -5.05 -0.57
CA VAL A 92 -7.36 -6.49 -0.68
C VAL A 92 -7.64 -6.95 -2.10
N ALA A 93 -6.77 -7.80 -2.63
CA ALA A 93 -6.88 -8.34 -3.98
C ALA A 93 -6.52 -9.82 -4.01
N THR A 94 -7.22 -10.59 -4.84
CA THR A 94 -6.85 -11.97 -5.21
C THR A 94 -6.54 -12.03 -6.70
N ALA A 95 -5.69 -12.97 -7.09
CA ALA A 95 -5.36 -13.25 -8.49
C ALA A 95 -4.74 -12.06 -9.26
N GLY A 96 -4.26 -11.05 -8.55
CA GLY A 96 -3.63 -9.88 -9.15
C GLY A 96 -4.60 -8.74 -9.47
N VAL A 97 -4.07 -7.69 -10.03
CA VAL A 97 -4.79 -6.51 -10.51
C VAL A 97 -4.16 -6.09 -11.83
N ASP A 98 -4.94 -6.02 -12.88
CA ASP A 98 -4.47 -5.55 -14.17
C ASP A 98 -3.91 -4.14 -14.10
N ALA A 99 -3.02 -3.82 -15.03
CA ALA A 99 -2.43 -2.49 -15.11
C ALA A 99 -3.52 -1.44 -15.40
N HIS A 100 -3.63 -0.47 -14.51
CA HIS A 100 -4.61 0.61 -14.56
C HIS A 100 -4.00 1.92 -14.04
N THR A 101 -4.73 2.99 -14.15
CA THR A 101 -4.39 4.31 -13.59
C THR A 101 -5.54 4.80 -12.74
N ASP A 102 -5.20 5.55 -11.70
CA ASP A 102 -6.13 6.25 -10.83
C ASP A 102 -5.86 7.77 -10.85
N ASP A 103 -6.53 8.52 -10.01
CA ASP A 103 -6.51 9.99 -10.06
C ASP A 103 -5.89 10.66 -8.82
N GLU A 104 -5.41 9.88 -7.85
CA GLU A 104 -4.99 10.46 -6.55
C GLU A 104 -3.62 11.11 -6.62
N GLY A 105 -2.69 10.53 -7.36
CA GLY A 105 -1.33 11.00 -7.51
C GLY A 105 -0.34 10.14 -6.73
N LEU A 106 0.46 10.75 -5.86
CA LEU A 106 1.46 10.00 -5.10
C LEU A 106 0.81 9.29 -3.91
N VAL A 107 1.07 8.00 -3.80
CA VAL A 107 0.53 7.12 -2.76
C VAL A 107 1.67 6.43 -2.02
N LEU A 108 1.59 6.41 -0.69
CA LEU A 108 2.39 5.52 0.15
C LEU A 108 1.63 4.19 0.28
N MET A 109 2.25 3.11 -0.19
CA MET A 109 1.79 1.75 0.02
C MET A 109 2.54 1.14 1.21
N ILE A 110 1.81 0.59 2.16
CA ILE A 110 2.34 -0.27 3.21
C ILE A 110 1.76 -1.66 3.02
N VAL A 111 2.61 -2.64 2.79
CA VAL A 111 2.18 -4.03 2.57
C VAL A 111 1.88 -4.67 3.92
N LEU A 112 0.66 -5.12 4.11
CA LEU A 112 0.21 -5.76 5.34
C LEU A 112 0.25 -7.28 5.27
N HIS A 113 0.02 -7.83 4.07
CA HIS A 113 0.06 -9.26 3.78
C HIS A 113 0.31 -9.45 2.28
N ASN A 114 1.16 -10.37 1.90
CA ASN A 114 1.37 -10.70 0.49
C ASN A 114 1.75 -12.17 0.32
N GLU A 115 1.00 -12.87 -0.49
CA GLU A 115 1.23 -14.27 -0.86
C GLU A 115 1.91 -14.40 -2.22
N GLY A 116 2.97 -13.61 -2.44
CA GLY A 116 3.84 -13.74 -3.62
C GLY A 116 3.43 -12.90 -4.83
N LEU A 117 2.47 -11.99 -4.71
CA LEU A 117 2.12 -11.10 -5.81
C LEU A 117 3.25 -10.10 -6.08
N THR A 118 3.45 -9.79 -7.35
CA THR A 118 4.47 -8.86 -7.83
C THR A 118 3.84 -7.51 -8.15
N PHE A 119 4.28 -6.46 -7.45
CA PHE A 119 3.96 -5.08 -7.83
C PHE A 119 4.73 -4.68 -9.10
N ARG A 120 4.07 -3.94 -9.97
CA ARG A 120 4.68 -3.41 -11.19
C ARG A 120 4.20 -2.00 -11.50
N GLN A 121 5.14 -1.15 -11.85
CA GLN A 121 4.90 0.18 -12.42
C GLN A 121 6.07 0.54 -13.35
N GLY A 122 5.81 0.71 -14.63
CA GLY A 122 6.84 0.95 -15.63
C GLY A 122 7.88 -0.18 -15.64
N LYS A 123 9.15 0.16 -15.37
CA LYS A 123 10.24 -0.83 -15.26
C LYS A 123 10.41 -1.40 -13.85
N VAL A 124 9.72 -0.83 -12.88
CA VAL A 124 9.81 -1.29 -11.48
C VAL A 124 9.01 -2.58 -11.32
N ARG A 125 9.64 -3.56 -10.69
CA ARG A 125 9.04 -4.84 -10.31
C ARG A 125 9.65 -5.30 -9.01
N HIS A 126 8.79 -5.68 -8.05
CA HIS A 126 9.23 -6.33 -6.82
C HIS A 126 8.10 -7.17 -6.21
N VAL A 127 8.48 -8.16 -5.42
CA VAL A 127 7.56 -8.95 -4.60
C VAL A 127 7.67 -8.44 -3.17
N PRO A 128 6.84 -7.47 -2.77
CA PRO A 128 6.96 -6.90 -1.44
C PRO A 128 6.49 -7.89 -0.39
N GLN A 129 7.11 -7.84 0.78
CA GLN A 129 6.73 -8.65 1.93
C GLN A 129 5.96 -7.79 2.95
N ALA A 130 5.26 -8.45 3.87
CA ALA A 130 4.59 -7.76 4.96
C ALA A 130 5.55 -6.83 5.72
N GLY A 131 5.14 -5.59 5.90
CA GLY A 131 5.95 -4.52 6.48
C GLY A 131 6.74 -3.68 5.46
N ASP A 132 6.94 -4.16 4.25
CA ASP A 132 7.57 -3.35 3.21
C ASP A 132 6.68 -2.16 2.85
N TRP A 133 7.33 -1.03 2.55
CA TRP A 133 6.63 0.16 2.11
C TRP A 133 7.38 0.85 0.97
N PHE A 134 6.61 1.48 0.09
CA PHE A 134 7.12 2.18 -1.08
C PHE A 134 6.14 3.28 -1.52
N LEU A 135 6.61 4.17 -2.38
CA LEU A 135 5.80 5.18 -3.03
C LEU A 135 5.50 4.77 -4.46
N PHE A 136 4.31 5.06 -4.94
CA PHE A 136 3.99 4.95 -6.36
C PHE A 136 3.08 6.11 -6.80
N ASP A 137 3.15 6.45 -8.08
CA ASP A 137 2.28 7.46 -8.69
C ASP A 137 1.13 6.74 -9.38
N ASP A 138 -0.05 6.75 -8.78
CA ASP A 138 -1.21 6.02 -9.28
C ASP A 138 -1.77 6.54 -10.60
N ARG A 139 -1.39 7.76 -11.00
CA ARG A 139 -1.71 8.31 -12.33
C ARG A 139 -0.92 7.65 -13.46
N LYS A 140 0.10 6.87 -13.14
CA LYS A 140 0.86 6.06 -14.08
C LYS A 140 0.39 4.62 -13.98
N ALA A 141 0.36 3.91 -15.12
CA ALA A 141 -0.08 2.52 -15.16
C ALA A 141 0.69 1.68 -14.14
N HIS A 142 -0.05 1.05 -13.25
CA HIS A 142 0.45 0.18 -12.19
C HIS A 142 -0.48 -1.00 -11.99
N GLY A 143 0.01 -2.04 -11.36
CA GLY A 143 -0.77 -3.23 -11.09
C GLY A 143 -0.01 -4.23 -10.23
N VAL A 144 -0.66 -5.33 -9.94
CA VAL A 144 -0.12 -6.44 -9.18
C VAL A 144 -0.29 -7.71 -9.98
N LYS A 145 0.81 -8.38 -10.32
CA LYS A 145 0.77 -9.64 -11.03
C LYS A 145 0.59 -10.80 -10.07
N GLU A 146 -0.35 -11.68 -10.39
CA GLU A 146 -0.60 -12.91 -9.64
C GLU A 146 0.63 -13.82 -9.52
N ALA A 147 0.65 -14.62 -8.45
CA ALA A 147 1.58 -15.74 -8.28
C ALA A 147 0.86 -17.05 -8.63
N PRO A 148 1.62 -18.12 -8.97
CA PRO A 148 1.04 -19.45 -9.13
C PRO A 148 0.34 -19.92 -7.86
N GLY A 149 -0.87 -20.50 -8.00
CA GLY A 149 -1.67 -20.99 -6.89
C GLY A 149 -2.46 -19.87 -6.20
N ARG A 150 -2.74 -20.06 -4.90
CA ARG A 150 -3.41 -19.05 -4.11
C ARG A 150 -2.53 -17.81 -3.98
N SER A 151 -3.09 -16.65 -4.25
CA SER A 151 -2.40 -15.38 -4.08
C SER A 151 -3.36 -14.30 -3.59
N VAL A 152 -3.08 -13.75 -2.41
CA VAL A 152 -3.80 -12.63 -1.81
C VAL A 152 -2.82 -11.54 -1.41
N PHE A 153 -3.20 -10.32 -1.66
CA PHE A 153 -2.47 -9.13 -1.27
C PHE A 153 -3.35 -8.23 -0.41
N VAL A 154 -2.81 -7.75 0.69
CA VAL A 154 -3.45 -6.73 1.53
C VAL A 154 -2.48 -5.57 1.68
N GLY A 155 -2.89 -4.40 1.27
CA GLY A 155 -2.09 -3.19 1.34
C GLY A 155 -2.86 -2.03 1.96
N TRP A 156 -2.12 -1.12 2.56
CA TRP A 156 -2.65 0.12 3.08
C TRP A 156 -2.20 1.27 2.18
N ASN A 157 -3.15 1.86 1.48
CA ASN A 157 -2.95 3.00 0.61
C ASN A 157 -3.12 4.30 1.40
N ILE A 158 -2.11 5.14 1.37
CA ILE A 158 -2.14 6.46 2.00
C ILE A 158 -1.77 7.50 0.93
N PRO A 159 -2.73 8.21 0.38
CA PRO A 159 -2.45 9.35 -0.49
C PRO A 159 -1.64 10.42 0.25
N ILE A 160 -0.59 10.90 -0.40
CA ILE A 160 0.33 11.88 0.18
C ILE A 160 0.56 13.06 -0.73
N VAL A 161 0.87 14.19 -0.12
CA VAL A 161 1.23 15.44 -0.81
C VAL A 161 2.51 16.00 -0.20
N PRO A 162 3.30 16.79 -0.97
CA PRO A 162 4.45 17.49 -0.42
C PRO A 162 4.04 18.44 0.73
N ILE A 163 4.97 18.62 1.67
CA ILE A 163 4.84 19.62 2.75
C ILE A 163 5.04 21.01 2.17
#